data_fe6ef8f54f8db49e656ebe6e51b14540
#
_entry.id   fe6ef8f54f8db49e656ebe6e51b14540
#
_cell.length_a   1.000
_cell.length_b   1.000
_cell.length_c   1.000
_cell.angle_alpha   90.00
_cell.angle_beta   90.00
_cell.angle_gamma   90.00
#
_symmetry.space_group_name_H-M   'P 1'
#
loop_
_entity.id
_entity.type
_entity.pdbx_description
1 polymer ?
#
loop_
_entity_poly.entity_id
_entity_poly.type
_entity_poly.pdbx_seq_one_letter_code
_entity_poly.pdbx_strand_id
1 'polypeptide(L)'
;SSPDWLLEGEVEVNTLTGPVICRPVFDHYAVLCKDYSPPKVEVITGVPAAQVIETARLIWASRPVSWYAWSGVGQHTNATQTARAITLLYTLTGSLGRVGGNYQAARLPVPDLSGLALRTSRQRALTLGLASKPLGPPKDGWCTSDDLYRAIIEADPYPVRSLLTFGTNLLVSHAGTRRGAKALKMLDFQVHADLFLNPTAAYADIFLPVNSPWEREVLRAGFEISPQAQSWVQLRPAVIPSRGESRDDGWIAFQ
;
A
#
# COMPACT_ATOMS: atom_id res chain seq x y z
N SER A 1 35.70 -14.93 9.85
CA SER A 1 35.95 -13.48 9.87
C SER A 1 34.87 -12.83 9.07
N SER A 2 34.08 -11.96 9.68
CA SER A 2 33.18 -11.08 8.93
C SER A 2 34.03 -10.22 8.01
N PRO A 3 33.64 -10.01 6.74
CA PRO A 3 34.38 -9.11 5.88
C PRO A 3 34.38 -7.71 6.51
N ASP A 4 35.49 -7.04 6.53
CA ASP A 4 35.59 -5.63 6.94
C ASP A 4 34.86 -4.80 5.88
N TRP A 5 33.59 -4.48 6.18
CA TRP A 5 32.80 -3.65 5.31
C TRP A 5 33.28 -2.20 5.42
N LEU A 6 33.76 -1.67 4.31
CA LEU A 6 34.07 -0.25 4.23
C LEU A 6 32.77 0.53 4.22
N LEU A 7 32.58 1.40 5.21
CA LEU A 7 31.38 2.26 5.30
C LEU A 7 31.63 3.65 4.70
N GLU A 8 32.86 4.13 4.75
CA GLU A 8 33.27 5.45 4.27
C GLU A 8 34.55 5.35 3.44
N GLY A 9 34.83 6.37 2.61
CA GLY A 9 36.02 6.47 1.80
C GLY A 9 35.85 6.02 0.35
N GLU A 10 36.96 5.90 -0.36
CA GLU A 10 37.00 5.55 -1.78
C GLU A 10 37.61 4.16 -1.98
N VAL A 11 37.02 3.40 -2.91
CA VAL A 11 37.46 2.06 -3.31
C VAL A 11 37.55 2.00 -4.82
N GLU A 12 38.64 1.55 -5.35
CA GLU A 12 38.78 1.21 -6.76
C GLU A 12 38.09 -0.14 -7.03
N VAL A 13 37.14 -0.14 -7.95
CA VAL A 13 36.42 -1.34 -8.39
C VAL A 13 36.74 -1.60 -9.86
N ASN A 14 37.25 -2.78 -10.16
CA ASN A 14 37.46 -3.21 -11.52
C ASN A 14 36.16 -3.56 -12.20
N THR A 15 35.81 -2.84 -13.26
CA THR A 15 34.62 -3.08 -14.08
C THR A 15 34.98 -3.62 -15.46
N LEU A 16 34.00 -4.04 -16.23
CA LEU A 16 34.18 -4.49 -17.61
C LEU A 16 34.81 -3.41 -18.53
N THR A 17 34.65 -2.14 -18.16
CA THR A 17 35.16 -0.98 -18.91
C THR A 17 36.44 -0.37 -18.31
N GLY A 18 36.99 -0.98 -17.26
CA GLY A 18 38.18 -0.53 -16.55
C GLY A 18 37.93 -0.19 -15.08
N PRO A 19 38.97 0.23 -14.35
CA PRO A 19 38.85 0.59 -12.94
C PRO A 19 38.03 1.88 -12.78
N VAL A 20 37.15 1.87 -11.78
CA VAL A 20 36.27 3.01 -11.40
C VAL A 20 36.43 3.25 -9.91
N ILE A 21 36.64 4.51 -9.52
CA ILE A 21 36.61 4.90 -8.11
C ILE A 21 35.15 4.98 -7.64
N CYS A 22 34.82 4.17 -6.65
CA CYS A 22 33.50 4.08 -6.06
C CYS A 22 33.52 4.54 -4.60
N ARG A 23 32.37 5.02 -4.12
CA ARG A 23 32.14 5.32 -2.70
C ARG A 23 31.03 4.43 -2.17
N PRO A 24 31.11 3.95 -0.92
CA PRO A 24 30.03 3.19 -0.29
C PRO A 24 28.73 3.99 -0.24
N VAL A 25 27.60 3.29 -0.37
CA VAL A 25 26.27 3.92 -0.29
C VAL A 25 26.07 4.64 1.04
N PHE A 26 26.63 4.10 2.13
CA PHE A 26 26.55 4.74 3.46
C PHE A 26 27.21 6.11 3.48
N ASP A 27 28.36 6.29 2.81
CA ASP A 27 29.05 7.59 2.73
C ASP A 27 28.19 8.63 2.01
N HIS A 28 27.57 8.27 0.88
CA HIS A 28 26.62 9.14 0.19
C HIS A 28 25.41 9.50 1.07
N TYR A 29 24.88 8.55 1.83
CA TYR A 29 23.79 8.78 2.75
C TYR A 29 24.19 9.69 3.92
N ALA A 30 25.38 9.49 4.49
CA ALA A 30 25.91 10.33 5.56
C ALA A 30 26.09 11.80 5.09
N VAL A 31 26.57 12.00 3.86
CA VAL A 31 26.65 13.34 3.25
C VAL A 31 25.28 13.98 3.13
N LEU A 32 24.29 13.24 2.61
CA LEU A 32 22.91 13.73 2.53
C LEU A 32 22.34 14.13 3.90
N CYS A 33 22.61 13.34 4.94
CA CYS A 33 22.12 13.61 6.29
C CYS A 33 22.72 14.92 6.89
N LYS A 34 23.92 15.32 6.45
CA LYS A 34 24.52 16.59 6.91
C LYS A 34 23.69 17.81 6.51
N ASP A 35 22.95 17.72 5.41
CA ASP A 35 22.04 18.78 4.96
C ASP A 35 20.80 18.92 5.86
N TYR A 36 20.53 17.96 6.73
CA TYR A 36 19.40 17.88 7.63
C TYR A 36 19.84 17.90 9.11
N SER A 37 20.61 18.91 9.47
CA SER A 37 21.01 19.09 10.89
C SER A 37 19.80 19.24 11.81
N PRO A 38 19.86 18.80 13.07
CA PRO A 38 18.74 18.90 14.00
C PRO A 38 18.10 20.30 14.11
N PRO A 39 18.86 21.42 14.12
CA PRO A 39 18.27 22.76 14.08
C PRO A 39 17.51 23.04 12.78
N LYS A 40 17.99 22.56 11.63
CA LYS A 40 17.27 22.72 10.36
C LYS A 40 15.99 21.88 10.35
N VAL A 41 16.03 20.67 10.89
CA VAL A 41 14.85 19.81 11.02
C VAL A 41 13.80 20.47 11.91
N GLU A 42 14.20 21.11 13.02
CA GLU A 42 13.29 21.89 13.87
C GLU A 42 12.56 22.99 13.09
N VAL A 43 13.28 23.74 12.26
CA VAL A 43 12.68 24.79 11.42
C VAL A 43 11.66 24.22 10.43
N ILE A 44 11.94 23.02 9.85
CA ILE A 44 11.08 22.40 8.84
C ILE A 44 9.84 21.76 9.48
N THR A 45 10.01 21.10 10.62
CA THR A 45 8.99 20.22 11.20
C THR A 45 8.29 20.78 12.43
N GLY A 46 8.88 21.76 13.10
CA GLY A 46 8.47 22.25 14.40
C GLY A 46 8.85 21.33 15.58
N VAL A 47 9.53 20.20 15.31
CA VAL A 47 10.02 19.29 16.37
C VAL A 47 11.34 19.83 16.93
N PRO A 48 11.45 20.08 18.24
CA PRO A 48 12.68 20.63 18.84
C PRO A 48 13.92 19.77 18.52
N ALA A 49 15.02 20.42 18.17
CA ALA A 49 16.29 19.76 17.83
C ALA A 49 16.76 18.79 18.93
N ALA A 50 16.58 19.17 20.20
CA ALA A 50 16.89 18.32 21.33
C ALA A 50 16.10 17.00 21.33
N GLN A 51 14.81 17.03 20.99
CA GLN A 51 13.97 15.83 20.89
C GLN A 51 14.43 14.92 19.74
N VAL A 52 14.83 15.49 18.61
CA VAL A 52 15.36 14.70 17.47
C VAL A 52 16.61 13.93 17.91
N ILE A 53 17.54 14.61 18.61
CA ILE A 53 18.78 14.01 19.11
C ILE A 53 18.48 12.94 20.17
N GLU A 54 17.60 13.24 21.11
CA GLU A 54 17.22 12.31 22.17
C GLU A 54 16.54 11.04 21.59
N THR A 55 15.63 11.22 20.64
CA THR A 55 14.97 10.09 19.95
C THR A 55 15.98 9.20 19.23
N ALA A 56 16.95 9.79 18.53
CA ALA A 56 18.01 9.02 17.87
C ALA A 56 18.84 8.21 18.88
N ARG A 57 19.20 8.81 20.02
CA ARG A 57 19.91 8.12 21.11
C ARG A 57 19.07 7.00 21.73
N LEU A 58 17.79 7.25 21.96
CA LEU A 58 16.86 6.26 22.49
C LEU A 58 16.73 5.05 21.55
N ILE A 59 16.52 5.29 20.25
CA ILE A 59 16.48 4.22 19.23
C ILE A 59 17.77 3.40 19.27
N TRP A 60 18.93 4.05 19.34
CA TRP A 60 20.22 3.37 19.41
C TRP A 60 20.38 2.54 20.68
N ALA A 61 20.02 3.09 21.84
CA ALA A 61 20.19 2.43 23.13
C ALA A 61 19.22 1.25 23.34
N SER A 62 18.02 1.32 22.74
CA SER A 62 16.95 0.34 22.92
C SER A 62 16.93 -0.78 21.87
N ARG A 63 18.00 -0.92 21.07
CA ARG A 63 18.09 -1.97 20.04
C ARG A 63 17.91 -3.38 20.59
N PRO A 64 17.25 -4.27 19.86
CA PRO A 64 16.55 -4.05 18.60
C PRO A 64 15.24 -3.28 18.79
N VAL A 65 14.90 -2.42 17.83
CA VAL A 65 13.64 -1.67 17.80
C VAL A 65 12.75 -2.15 16.67
N SER A 66 11.45 -2.06 16.86
CA SER A 66 10.47 -2.34 15.81
C SER A 66 9.65 -1.09 15.50
N TRP A 67 9.26 -0.98 14.24
CA TRP A 67 8.33 0.03 13.77
C TRP A 67 7.03 -0.65 13.34
N TYR A 68 5.93 -0.20 13.91
CA TYR A 68 4.61 -0.62 13.52
C TYR A 68 3.87 0.58 12.91
N ALA A 69 3.59 0.50 11.65
CA ALA A 69 2.85 1.51 10.92
C ALA A 69 1.67 0.90 10.19
N TRP A 70 0.60 1.64 10.09
CA TRP A 70 -0.55 1.31 9.27
C TRP A 70 -0.59 2.22 8.04
N SER A 71 -1.75 2.59 7.56
CA SER A 71 -1.91 3.34 6.31
C SER A 71 -1.49 4.81 6.37
N GLY A 72 -1.27 5.41 7.54
CA GLY A 72 -1.03 6.85 7.69
C GLY A 72 0.13 7.38 6.84
N VAL A 73 1.30 6.74 6.93
CA VAL A 73 2.49 7.12 6.13
C VAL A 73 2.20 6.99 4.62
N GLY A 74 1.46 5.96 4.22
CA GLY A 74 1.14 5.69 2.81
C GLY A 74 0.19 6.70 2.16
N GLN A 75 -0.49 7.53 2.96
CA GLN A 75 -1.49 8.50 2.47
C GLN A 75 -0.92 9.91 2.21
N HIS A 76 0.39 10.07 2.18
CA HIS A 76 1.08 11.32 1.90
C HIS A 76 1.78 11.31 0.54
N THR A 77 2.00 12.51 -0.01
CA THR A 77 2.59 12.69 -1.35
C THR A 77 3.99 12.09 -1.50
N ASN A 78 4.77 12.04 -0.43
CA ASN A 78 6.14 11.49 -0.43
C ASN A 78 6.24 10.17 0.34
N ALA A 79 5.18 9.38 0.36
CA ALA A 79 5.05 8.15 1.16
C ALA A 79 6.20 7.16 0.96
N THR A 80 6.61 6.89 -0.27
CA THR A 80 7.68 5.94 -0.58
C THR A 80 9.01 6.33 0.05
N GLN A 81 9.41 7.60 -0.06
CA GLN A 81 10.67 8.07 0.51
C GLN A 81 10.61 8.14 2.04
N THR A 82 9.45 8.51 2.59
CA THR A 82 9.22 8.48 4.04
C THR A 82 9.33 7.06 4.59
N ALA A 83 8.69 6.07 3.94
CA ALA A 83 8.78 4.67 4.33
C ALA A 83 10.23 4.15 4.24
N ARG A 84 10.96 4.53 3.20
CA ARG A 84 12.40 4.19 3.06
C ARG A 84 13.24 4.79 4.19
N ALA A 85 13.03 6.06 4.52
CA ALA A 85 13.75 6.71 5.61
C ALA A 85 13.49 6.03 6.96
N ILE A 86 12.24 5.64 7.24
CA ILE A 86 11.89 4.88 8.43
C ILE A 86 12.57 3.50 8.41
N THR A 87 12.56 2.80 7.26
CA THR A 87 13.22 1.50 7.11
C THR A 87 14.72 1.58 7.40
N LEU A 88 15.38 2.68 7.01
CA LEU A 88 16.79 2.88 7.30
C LEU A 88 17.08 2.94 8.81
N LEU A 89 16.19 3.49 9.64
CA LEU A 89 16.41 3.56 11.08
C LEU A 89 16.61 2.17 11.71
N TYR A 90 15.77 1.20 11.40
CA TYR A 90 15.93 -0.15 11.95
C TYR A 90 16.92 -1.02 11.16
N THR A 91 17.23 -0.67 9.92
CA THR A 91 18.32 -1.30 9.17
C THR A 91 19.69 -0.89 9.75
N LEU A 92 19.93 0.41 9.92
CA LEU A 92 21.18 0.95 10.49
C LEU A 92 21.41 0.51 11.94
N THR A 93 20.35 0.27 12.69
CA THR A 93 20.44 -0.24 14.07
C THR A 93 20.53 -1.75 14.16
N GLY A 94 20.59 -2.47 13.03
CA GLY A 94 20.65 -3.93 12.98
C GLY A 94 19.40 -4.60 13.57
N SER A 95 18.25 -3.93 13.51
CA SER A 95 17.00 -4.41 14.09
C SER A 95 16.16 -5.27 13.14
N LEU A 96 16.53 -5.33 11.85
CA LEU A 96 15.81 -6.14 10.87
C LEU A 96 16.13 -7.63 11.04
N GLY A 97 15.10 -8.47 11.03
CA GLY A 97 15.24 -9.93 11.11
C GLY A 97 15.64 -10.47 12.48
N ARG A 98 15.53 -9.67 13.54
CA ARG A 98 15.83 -10.07 14.93
C ARG A 98 14.57 -10.07 15.79
N VAL A 99 14.58 -10.91 16.84
CA VAL A 99 13.54 -10.89 17.88
C VAL A 99 13.50 -9.49 18.52
N GLY A 100 12.31 -8.90 18.59
CA GLY A 100 12.10 -7.53 19.05
C GLY A 100 12.25 -6.45 17.95
N GLY A 101 12.69 -6.82 16.76
CA GLY A 101 12.77 -5.94 15.60
C GLY A 101 11.72 -6.26 14.53
N ASN A 102 11.81 -5.58 13.38
CA ASN A 102 10.97 -5.88 12.23
C ASN A 102 11.48 -7.12 11.48
N TYR A 103 10.53 -7.88 10.94
CA TYR A 103 10.83 -9.01 10.07
C TYR A 103 9.84 -9.03 8.89
N GLN A 104 10.21 -9.71 7.82
CA GLN A 104 9.32 -9.96 6.70
C GLN A 104 8.75 -11.37 6.84
N ALA A 105 7.44 -11.46 7.07
CA ALA A 105 6.74 -12.74 7.13
C ALA A 105 6.69 -13.38 5.74
N ALA A 106 6.94 -14.70 5.69
CA ALA A 106 6.68 -15.48 4.49
C ALA A 106 5.16 -15.52 4.25
N ARG A 107 4.74 -15.26 3.01
CA ARG A 107 3.34 -15.40 2.64
C ARG A 107 3.00 -16.87 2.47
N LEU A 108 1.79 -17.26 2.89
CA LEU A 108 1.26 -18.58 2.54
C LEU A 108 1.10 -18.70 1.02
N PRO A 109 1.40 -19.86 0.43
CA PRO A 109 1.23 -20.10 -1.00
C PRO A 109 -0.26 -20.26 -1.34
N VAL A 110 -0.96 -19.14 -1.41
CA VAL A 110 -2.37 -19.09 -1.85
C VAL A 110 -2.38 -18.74 -3.34
N PRO A 111 -3.16 -19.46 -4.18
CA PRO A 111 -3.31 -19.10 -5.59
C PRO A 111 -3.78 -17.66 -5.77
N ASP A 112 -3.19 -16.95 -6.73
CA ASP A 112 -3.63 -15.63 -7.13
C ASP A 112 -4.81 -15.72 -8.09
N LEU A 113 -5.97 -15.26 -7.66
CA LEU A 113 -7.20 -15.21 -8.45
C LEU A 113 -7.42 -13.84 -9.11
N SER A 114 -6.49 -12.89 -8.96
CA SER A 114 -6.62 -11.53 -9.52
C SER A 114 -6.64 -11.50 -11.05
N GLY A 115 -6.17 -12.54 -11.70
CA GLY A 115 -6.00 -12.60 -13.15
C GLY A 115 -4.90 -11.67 -13.70
N LEU A 116 -4.12 -11.02 -12.85
CA LEU A 116 -3.09 -10.06 -13.27
C LEU A 116 -2.02 -10.69 -14.16
N ALA A 117 -1.71 -11.97 -13.94
CA ALA A 117 -0.75 -12.72 -14.75
C ALA A 117 -1.26 -12.98 -16.19
N LEU A 118 -2.57 -12.97 -16.39
CA LEU A 118 -3.21 -13.24 -17.69
C LEU A 118 -3.27 -12.01 -18.59
N ARG A 119 -2.93 -10.82 -18.07
CA ARG A 119 -2.97 -9.58 -18.85
C ARG A 119 -1.92 -9.59 -19.96
N THR A 120 -2.35 -9.24 -21.18
CA THR A 120 -1.45 -8.96 -22.30
C THR A 120 -0.60 -7.70 -22.01
N SER A 121 0.52 -7.53 -22.72
CA SER A 121 1.35 -6.33 -22.62
C SER A 121 0.55 -5.06 -22.93
N ARG A 122 -0.39 -5.13 -23.90
CA ARG A 122 -1.31 -4.02 -24.22
C ARG A 122 -2.23 -3.66 -23.05
N GLN A 123 -2.87 -4.65 -22.44
CA GLN A 123 -3.74 -4.42 -21.28
C GLN A 123 -2.97 -3.85 -20.10
N ARG A 124 -1.75 -4.34 -19.88
CA ARG A 124 -0.87 -3.80 -18.83
C ARG A 124 -0.52 -2.32 -19.08
N ALA A 125 -0.15 -1.98 -20.31
CA ALA A 125 0.16 -0.58 -20.68
C ALA A 125 -1.03 0.36 -20.54
N LEU A 126 -2.25 -0.16 -20.68
CA LEU A 126 -3.49 0.61 -20.55
C LEU A 126 -4.03 0.68 -19.10
N THR A 127 -3.33 0.14 -18.10
CA THR A 127 -3.77 0.25 -16.71
C THR A 127 -3.90 1.72 -16.30
N LEU A 128 -5.06 2.09 -15.76
CA LEU A 128 -5.34 3.47 -15.34
C LEU A 128 -4.29 3.98 -14.36
N GLY A 129 -3.74 5.15 -14.65
CA GLY A 129 -2.73 5.81 -13.82
C GLY A 129 -1.30 5.26 -13.93
N LEU A 130 -1.05 4.16 -14.68
CA LEU A 130 0.28 3.55 -14.75
C LEU A 130 1.34 4.50 -15.33
N ALA A 131 1.01 5.25 -16.36
CA ALA A 131 1.96 6.17 -17.00
C ALA A 131 2.43 7.29 -16.06
N SER A 132 1.55 7.78 -15.18
CA SER A 132 1.87 8.84 -14.22
C SER A 132 2.39 8.31 -12.87
N LYS A 133 2.11 7.05 -12.53
CA LYS A 133 2.44 6.42 -11.24
C LYS A 133 3.03 5.02 -11.43
N PRO A 134 4.17 4.87 -12.14
CA PRO A 134 4.70 3.55 -12.53
C PRO A 134 5.15 2.68 -11.36
N LEU A 135 5.44 3.27 -10.20
CA LEU A 135 5.82 2.56 -8.96
C LEU A 135 4.67 2.49 -7.95
N GLY A 136 3.53 3.07 -8.30
CA GLY A 136 2.35 3.13 -7.44
C GLY A 136 1.36 1.98 -7.65
N PRO A 137 0.15 2.10 -7.09
CA PRO A 137 -0.89 1.10 -7.18
C PRO A 137 -1.17 0.54 -8.59
N PRO A 138 -1.07 1.33 -9.68
CA PRO A 138 -1.34 0.82 -11.01
C PRO A 138 -0.43 -0.31 -11.48
N LYS A 139 0.79 -0.40 -10.95
CA LYS A 139 1.70 -1.53 -11.21
C LYS A 139 1.06 -2.87 -10.83
N ASP A 140 0.31 -2.88 -9.74
CA ASP A 140 -0.33 -4.08 -9.19
C ASP A 140 -1.81 -4.20 -9.59
N GLY A 141 -2.24 -3.44 -10.61
CA GLY A 141 -3.59 -3.52 -11.18
C GLY A 141 -4.65 -2.67 -10.47
N TRP A 142 -4.25 -1.84 -9.51
CA TRP A 142 -5.13 -0.91 -8.83
C TRP A 142 -5.08 0.47 -9.49
N CYS A 143 -6.12 1.26 -9.36
CA CYS A 143 -6.09 2.66 -9.76
C CYS A 143 -6.51 3.56 -8.58
N THR A 144 -6.12 4.83 -8.63
CA THR A 144 -6.63 5.81 -7.69
C THR A 144 -8.02 6.26 -8.09
N SER A 145 -8.81 6.73 -7.13
CA SER A 145 -10.13 7.31 -7.43
C SER A 145 -10.05 8.50 -8.41
N ASP A 146 -8.96 9.27 -8.34
CA ASP A 146 -8.74 10.38 -9.28
C ASP A 146 -8.54 9.91 -10.72
N ASP A 147 -7.76 8.84 -10.92
CA ASP A 147 -7.57 8.24 -12.24
C ASP A 147 -8.88 7.62 -12.77
N LEU A 148 -9.68 6.99 -11.89
CA LEU A 148 -11.00 6.46 -12.25
C LEU A 148 -11.95 7.59 -12.65
N TYR A 149 -12.03 8.65 -11.86
CA TYR A 149 -12.92 9.78 -12.15
C TYR A 149 -12.52 10.51 -13.44
N ARG A 150 -11.21 10.61 -13.73
CA ARG A 150 -10.70 11.16 -14.99
C ARG A 150 -11.13 10.29 -16.17
N ALA A 151 -10.98 8.98 -16.07
CA ALA A 151 -11.38 8.06 -17.13
C ALA A 151 -12.89 8.11 -17.41
N ILE A 152 -13.73 8.29 -16.39
CA ILE A 152 -15.18 8.44 -16.55
C ILE A 152 -15.55 9.80 -17.16
N ILE A 153 -14.98 10.90 -16.62
CA ILE A 153 -15.40 12.27 -16.97
C ILE A 153 -14.78 12.74 -18.28
N GLU A 154 -13.52 12.41 -18.50
CA GLU A 154 -12.67 12.96 -19.56
C GLU A 154 -12.35 11.92 -20.64
N ALA A 155 -12.75 10.67 -20.44
CA ALA A 155 -12.41 9.52 -21.29
C ALA A 155 -10.88 9.34 -21.48
N ASP A 156 -10.09 9.71 -20.48
CA ASP A 156 -8.63 9.66 -20.52
C ASP A 156 -8.08 8.60 -19.54
N PRO A 157 -7.31 7.62 -20.03
CA PRO A 157 -6.84 7.36 -21.41
C PRO A 157 -7.88 6.63 -22.28
N TYR A 158 -9.00 6.24 -21.73
CA TYR A 158 -10.15 5.65 -22.43
C TYR A 158 -11.41 5.80 -21.56
N PRO A 159 -12.62 5.75 -22.15
CA PRO A 159 -13.86 5.90 -21.40
C PRO A 159 -14.13 4.67 -20.52
N VAL A 160 -14.39 4.90 -19.24
CA VAL A 160 -15.00 3.93 -18.32
C VAL A 160 -16.50 4.23 -18.28
N ARG A 161 -17.33 3.29 -18.72
CA ARG A 161 -18.78 3.47 -18.92
C ARG A 161 -19.62 2.72 -17.92
N SER A 162 -19.09 1.64 -17.34
CA SER A 162 -19.81 0.85 -16.34
C SER A 162 -18.93 0.61 -15.12
N LEU A 163 -19.57 0.48 -13.96
CA LEU A 163 -18.87 0.24 -12.70
C LEU A 163 -19.61 -0.81 -11.88
N LEU A 164 -18.88 -1.83 -11.44
CA LEU A 164 -19.34 -2.79 -10.45
C LEU A 164 -18.56 -2.56 -9.16
N THR A 165 -19.27 -2.30 -8.07
CA THR A 165 -18.69 -1.95 -6.77
C THR A 165 -19.11 -2.92 -5.68
N PHE A 166 -18.17 -3.30 -4.82
CA PHE A 166 -18.39 -4.14 -3.65
C PHE A 166 -17.89 -3.45 -2.39
N GLY A 167 -18.75 -3.33 -1.36
CA GLY A 167 -18.35 -2.89 -0.02
C GLY A 167 -17.61 -1.56 0.02
N THR A 168 -18.02 -0.58 -0.77
CA THR A 168 -17.30 0.70 -0.89
C THR A 168 -18.24 1.90 -0.84
N ASN A 169 -17.74 3.00 -0.27
CA ASN A 169 -18.42 4.28 -0.31
C ASN A 169 -17.50 5.36 -0.90
N LEU A 170 -17.37 5.37 -2.22
CA LEU A 170 -16.48 6.25 -2.96
C LEU A 170 -16.65 7.73 -2.60
N LEU A 171 -17.90 8.18 -2.39
CA LEU A 171 -18.22 9.57 -2.12
C LEU A 171 -17.83 10.05 -0.73
N VAL A 172 -17.66 9.13 0.22
CA VAL A 172 -17.26 9.44 1.60
C VAL A 172 -15.80 9.08 1.86
N SER A 173 -15.34 7.95 1.31
CA SER A 173 -13.99 7.43 1.59
C SER A 173 -12.88 8.07 0.77
N HIS A 174 -13.21 8.72 -0.35
CA HIS A 174 -12.22 9.28 -1.27
C HIS A 174 -12.34 10.80 -1.36
N ALA A 175 -11.21 11.44 -1.67
CA ALA A 175 -11.16 12.89 -1.88
C ALA A 175 -11.95 13.31 -3.12
N GLY A 176 -12.44 14.55 -3.13
CA GLY A 176 -13.11 15.12 -4.29
C GLY A 176 -14.55 14.65 -4.49
N THR A 177 -15.35 14.59 -3.43
CA THR A 177 -16.76 14.13 -3.45
C THR A 177 -17.60 14.71 -4.59
N ARG A 178 -17.44 16.01 -4.90
CA ARG A 178 -18.18 16.63 -6.03
C ARG A 178 -17.77 16.04 -7.39
N ARG A 179 -16.48 15.77 -7.57
CA ARG A 179 -15.95 15.14 -8.79
C ARG A 179 -16.40 13.68 -8.88
N GLY A 180 -16.39 12.97 -7.75
CA GLY A 180 -16.92 11.61 -7.65
C GLY A 180 -18.40 11.53 -8.02
N ALA A 181 -19.23 12.42 -7.46
CA ALA A 181 -20.66 12.48 -7.78
C ALA A 181 -20.90 12.81 -9.27
N LYS A 182 -20.09 13.71 -9.86
CA LYS A 182 -20.13 13.98 -11.31
C LYS A 182 -19.79 12.71 -12.11
N ALA A 183 -18.71 12.00 -11.73
CA ALA A 183 -18.30 10.78 -12.41
C ALA A 183 -19.40 9.71 -12.36
N LEU A 184 -19.95 9.43 -11.18
CA LEU A 184 -21.00 8.41 -11.03
C LEU A 184 -22.26 8.72 -11.86
N LYS A 185 -22.64 9.99 -11.98
CA LYS A 185 -23.75 10.42 -12.86
C LYS A 185 -23.51 10.23 -14.36
N MET A 186 -22.25 10.12 -14.77
CA MET A 186 -21.87 9.97 -16.18
C MET A 186 -21.68 8.52 -16.59
N LEU A 187 -21.77 7.58 -15.67
CA LEU A 187 -21.76 6.16 -16.00
C LEU A 187 -23.04 5.78 -16.76
N ASP A 188 -22.88 4.91 -17.73
CA ASP A 188 -24.02 4.32 -18.46
C ASP A 188 -24.73 3.25 -17.61
N PHE A 189 -23.98 2.58 -16.71
CA PHE A 189 -24.52 1.52 -15.87
C PHE A 189 -23.67 1.32 -14.62
N GLN A 190 -24.32 1.24 -13.46
CA GLN A 190 -23.64 0.96 -12.19
C GLN A 190 -24.39 -0.11 -11.39
N VAL A 191 -23.65 -1.13 -10.95
CA VAL A 191 -24.11 -2.10 -9.94
C VAL A 191 -23.35 -1.85 -8.63
N HIS A 192 -24.06 -1.82 -7.52
CA HIS A 192 -23.49 -1.63 -6.19
C HIS A 192 -23.91 -2.76 -5.26
N ALA A 193 -22.93 -3.51 -4.76
CA ALA A 193 -23.14 -4.58 -3.80
C ALA A 193 -22.59 -4.14 -2.42
N ASP A 194 -23.45 -4.00 -1.43
CA ASP A 194 -23.09 -3.52 -0.09
C ASP A 194 -24.09 -3.98 0.97
N LEU A 195 -23.69 -3.81 2.24
CA LEU A 195 -24.56 -4.02 3.41
C LEU A 195 -25.61 -2.91 3.56
N PHE A 196 -25.29 -1.69 3.16
CA PHE A 196 -26.10 -0.50 3.38
C PHE A 196 -26.24 0.33 2.11
N LEU A 197 -27.40 0.95 1.96
CA LEU A 197 -27.63 1.99 0.95
C LEU A 197 -26.85 3.26 1.34
N ASN A 198 -25.57 3.28 0.99
CA ASN A 198 -24.70 4.41 1.23
C ASN A 198 -24.80 5.48 0.12
N PRO A 199 -24.20 6.67 0.27
CA PRO A 199 -24.25 7.73 -0.75
C PRO A 199 -23.79 7.32 -2.15
N THR A 200 -22.87 6.38 -2.28
CA THR A 200 -22.44 5.85 -3.58
C THR A 200 -23.51 4.94 -4.20
N ALA A 201 -24.16 4.12 -3.39
CA ALA A 201 -25.27 3.27 -3.80
C ALA A 201 -26.46 4.05 -4.39
N ALA A 202 -26.66 5.31 -3.96
CA ALA A 202 -27.72 6.18 -4.48
C ALA A 202 -27.57 6.52 -5.98
N TYR A 203 -26.43 6.24 -6.59
CA TYR A 203 -26.17 6.42 -8.03
C TYR A 203 -26.27 5.11 -8.82
N ALA A 204 -26.42 3.97 -8.15
CA ALA A 204 -26.46 2.67 -8.80
C ALA A 204 -27.82 2.42 -9.48
N ASP A 205 -27.78 1.81 -10.65
CA ASP A 205 -28.96 1.30 -11.34
C ASP A 205 -29.48 0.02 -10.68
N ILE A 206 -28.56 -0.80 -10.14
CA ILE A 206 -28.89 -2.01 -9.40
C ILE A 206 -28.14 -2.01 -8.07
N PHE A 207 -28.86 -2.25 -6.99
CA PHE A 207 -28.28 -2.51 -5.67
C PHE A 207 -28.48 -3.98 -5.31
N LEU A 208 -27.37 -4.64 -4.94
CA LEU A 208 -27.36 -6.04 -4.51
C LEU A 208 -27.02 -6.11 -3.02
N PRO A 209 -27.93 -6.61 -2.16
CA PRO A 209 -27.64 -6.77 -0.75
C PRO A 209 -26.64 -7.90 -0.53
N VAL A 210 -25.55 -7.60 0.19
CA VAL A 210 -24.56 -8.60 0.53
C VAL A 210 -24.73 -9.14 1.95
N ASN A 211 -24.21 -10.34 2.19
CA ASN A 211 -24.18 -10.94 3.52
C ASN A 211 -23.26 -10.15 4.47
N SER A 212 -23.70 -9.99 5.70
CA SER A 212 -22.84 -9.53 6.78
C SER A 212 -21.74 -10.57 7.10
N PRO A 213 -20.67 -10.18 7.82
CA PRO A 213 -19.65 -11.14 8.24
C PRO A 213 -20.17 -12.33 9.06
N TRP A 214 -21.36 -12.23 9.68
CA TRP A 214 -21.96 -13.29 10.46
C TRP A 214 -22.77 -14.29 9.63
N GLU A 215 -23.17 -13.89 8.42
CA GLU A 215 -24.05 -14.65 7.52
C GLU A 215 -23.26 -15.43 6.45
N ARG A 216 -21.94 -15.34 6.44
CA ARG A 216 -21.11 -16.01 5.43
C ARG A 216 -19.95 -16.80 6.02
N GLU A 217 -19.57 -17.85 5.33
CA GLU A 217 -18.33 -18.56 5.57
C GLU A 217 -17.17 -17.83 4.91
N VAL A 218 -16.04 -17.72 5.62
CA VAL A 218 -14.83 -17.05 5.12
C VAL A 218 -13.60 -17.85 5.47
N LEU A 219 -12.76 -18.09 4.48
CA LEU A 219 -11.41 -18.58 4.66
C LEU A 219 -10.43 -17.42 4.82
N ARG A 220 -9.69 -17.38 5.91
CA ARG A 220 -8.61 -16.42 6.14
C ARG A 220 -7.27 -17.15 6.17
N ALA A 221 -6.33 -16.73 5.31
CA ALA A 221 -4.97 -17.23 5.27
C ALA A 221 -4.00 -16.11 5.66
N GLY A 222 -3.19 -16.35 6.70
CA GLY A 222 -2.24 -15.38 7.23
C GLY A 222 -2.89 -14.19 7.94
N PHE A 223 -2.21 -13.61 8.92
CA PHE A 223 -2.75 -12.52 9.73
C PHE A 223 -1.80 -11.33 9.88
N GLU A 224 -0.60 -11.41 9.32
CA GLU A 224 0.40 -10.33 9.29
C GLU A 224 0.73 -9.69 10.66
N ILE A 225 0.42 -10.40 11.76
CA ILE A 225 0.62 -9.93 13.14
C ILE A 225 1.90 -10.48 13.73
N SER A 226 2.21 -11.76 13.45
CA SER A 226 3.39 -12.46 13.92
C SER A 226 3.80 -13.54 12.92
N PRO A 227 5.07 -14.06 13.00
CA PRO A 227 5.49 -15.19 12.15
C PRO A 227 4.57 -16.38 12.24
N GLN A 228 4.15 -16.71 13.46
CA GLN A 228 3.25 -17.83 13.72
C GLN A 228 1.87 -17.60 13.11
N ALA A 229 1.28 -16.42 13.35
CA ALA A 229 -0.03 -16.06 12.80
C ALA A 229 -0.04 -16.03 11.27
N GLN A 230 1.10 -15.71 10.64
CA GLN A 230 1.22 -15.75 9.17
C GLN A 230 1.09 -17.17 8.60
N SER A 231 1.38 -18.19 9.39
CA SER A 231 1.26 -19.59 8.98
C SER A 231 -0.13 -20.19 9.22
N TRP A 232 -1.06 -19.42 9.78
CA TRP A 232 -2.39 -19.91 10.10
C TRP A 232 -3.35 -19.77 8.95
N VAL A 233 -4.18 -20.80 8.81
CA VAL A 233 -5.38 -20.78 7.96
C VAL A 233 -6.57 -21.00 8.88
N GLN A 234 -7.54 -20.12 8.80
CA GLN A 234 -8.75 -20.18 9.63
C GLN A 234 -9.99 -20.16 8.75
N LEU A 235 -10.84 -21.17 8.94
CA LEU A 235 -12.21 -21.17 8.44
C LEU A 235 -13.12 -20.51 9.48
N ARG A 236 -13.84 -19.50 9.09
CA ARG A 236 -14.88 -18.88 9.90
C ARG A 236 -16.24 -19.27 9.33
N PRO A 237 -17.00 -20.18 9.98
CA PRO A 237 -18.32 -20.55 9.51
C PRO A 237 -19.32 -19.41 9.68
N ALA A 238 -20.41 -19.45 8.92
CA ALA A 238 -21.56 -18.59 9.17
C ALA A 238 -22.14 -18.88 10.56
N VAL A 239 -22.52 -17.83 11.29
CA VAL A 239 -23.09 -17.92 12.65
C VAL A 239 -24.60 -17.82 12.61
N ILE A 240 -25.13 -17.10 11.62
CA ILE A 240 -26.58 -16.95 11.38
C ILE A 240 -26.86 -17.19 9.90
N PRO A 241 -28.08 -17.61 9.54
CA PRO A 241 -28.48 -17.72 8.14
C PRO A 241 -28.54 -16.36 7.45
N SER A 242 -28.33 -16.35 6.13
CA SER A 242 -28.54 -15.16 5.29
C SER A 242 -29.94 -14.60 5.47
N ARG A 243 -30.06 -13.28 5.54
CA ARG A 243 -31.34 -12.58 5.67
C ARG A 243 -31.88 -12.16 4.30
N GLY A 244 -33.14 -12.48 4.05
CA GLY A 244 -33.84 -12.12 2.81
C GLY A 244 -33.07 -12.63 1.58
N GLU A 245 -32.85 -11.74 0.62
CA GLU A 245 -32.20 -12.03 -0.64
C GLU A 245 -30.68 -11.77 -0.63
N SER A 246 -30.10 -11.43 0.54
CA SER A 246 -28.66 -11.19 0.63
C SER A 246 -27.85 -12.43 0.27
N ARG A 247 -26.74 -12.22 -0.41
CA ARG A 247 -25.81 -13.29 -0.82
C ARG A 247 -24.37 -12.87 -0.50
N ASP A 248 -23.50 -13.84 -0.46
CA ASP A 248 -22.06 -13.59 -0.34
C ASP A 248 -21.54 -12.83 -1.57
N ASP A 249 -20.68 -11.84 -1.35
CA ASP A 249 -20.09 -11.04 -2.43
C ASP A 249 -19.26 -11.89 -3.41
N GLY A 250 -18.60 -12.95 -2.93
CA GLY A 250 -17.93 -13.93 -3.79
C GLY A 250 -18.94 -14.68 -4.67
N TRP A 251 -20.07 -15.12 -4.10
CA TRP A 251 -21.14 -15.76 -4.88
C TRP A 251 -21.69 -14.82 -5.96
N ILE A 252 -21.96 -13.55 -5.61
CA ILE A 252 -22.44 -12.53 -6.56
C ILE A 252 -21.45 -12.33 -7.71
N ALA A 253 -20.15 -12.30 -7.39
CA ALA A 253 -19.11 -12.06 -8.39
C ALA A 253 -18.92 -13.23 -9.37
N PHE A 254 -19.35 -14.44 -9.01
CA PHE A 254 -19.23 -15.66 -9.85
C PHE A 254 -20.48 -16.00 -10.66
N GLN A 255 -21.60 -15.29 -10.51
CA GLN A 255 -22.82 -15.46 -11.30
C GLN A 255 -22.81 -14.61 -12.55
#